data_e212693924111ad34d38f1ba7715c5f6
#
_entry.id   e212693924111ad34d38f1ba7715c5f6
#
_cell.length_a   1.000
_cell.length_b   1.000
_cell.length_c   1.000
_cell.angle_alpha   90.00
_cell.angle_beta   90.00
_cell.angle_gamma   90.00
#
_symmetry.space_group_name_H-M   'P 1'
#
loop_
_entity.id
_entity.type
_entity.pdbx_description
1 polymer ?
#
loop_
_entity_poly.entity_id
_entity_poly.type
_entity_poly.pdbx_seq_one_letter_code
_entity_poly.pdbx_strand_id
1 'polypeptide(L)'
;ATSTEVPATPASAGGGGGSGGGGSETRATGVNLSGHGYPLSKVTILKDGQIIAVTIAGPDAKFEVTQTGLSAGQYLFAVYGEDSAGRRSSLFTFPVYLTTGVVTNIGGIFLAPTIDVDKREVKYGDNLAIFGQATASSTVTIAVNSNQEFFAKTPSDRQGLYLYNFDTTLVDRCDH
;
A
#
# COMPACT_ATOMS: atom_id res chain seq x y z
N ALA A 1 -34.92 28.74 76.94
CA ALA A 1 -33.91 29.05 75.89
C ALA A 1 -34.60 29.11 74.55
N THR A 2 -34.88 30.33 74.11
CA THR A 2 -35.57 30.67 72.86
C THR A 2 -34.56 30.71 71.72
N SER A 3 -34.72 29.87 70.69
CA SER A 3 -33.95 29.91 69.42
C SER A 3 -34.63 30.87 68.47
N THR A 4 -33.90 31.87 68.01
CA THR A 4 -34.38 32.87 67.04
C THR A 4 -33.97 32.40 65.62
N GLU A 5 -34.99 32.18 64.83
CA GLU A 5 -34.85 31.82 63.40
C GLU A 5 -34.56 33.07 62.57
N VAL A 6 -33.52 33.03 61.74
CA VAL A 6 -33.14 34.07 60.78
C VAL A 6 -33.70 33.72 59.42
N PRO A 7 -34.46 34.57 58.75
CA PRO A 7 -35.00 34.26 57.43
C PRO A 7 -33.92 34.34 56.35
N ALA A 8 -33.87 33.31 55.51
CA ALA A 8 -32.99 33.21 54.33
C ALA A 8 -33.41 34.16 53.20
N THR A 9 -32.47 34.91 52.68
CA THR A 9 -32.58 35.76 51.51
C THR A 9 -32.70 34.94 50.23
N PRO A 10 -33.55 35.19 49.26
CA PRO A 10 -33.64 34.50 48.01
C PRO A 10 -32.49 34.90 47.11
N ALA A 11 -31.74 33.85 46.63
CA ALA A 11 -30.67 33.97 45.66
C ALA A 11 -31.22 34.32 44.27
N SER A 12 -30.69 35.39 43.74
CA SER A 12 -30.92 35.87 42.37
C SER A 12 -30.45 34.85 41.35
N ALA A 13 -31.35 34.38 40.47
CA ALA A 13 -31.04 33.52 39.33
C ALA A 13 -30.35 34.37 38.23
N GLY A 14 -29.02 34.30 38.20
CA GLY A 14 -28.22 34.78 37.10
C GLY A 14 -28.33 33.81 35.94
N GLY A 15 -29.07 34.18 34.90
CA GLY A 15 -29.09 33.47 33.62
C GLY A 15 -27.74 33.60 32.89
N GLY A 16 -26.87 32.61 33.04
CA GLY A 16 -25.71 32.45 32.21
C GLY A 16 -26.11 31.78 30.90
N GLY A 17 -26.29 32.56 29.83
CA GLY A 17 -26.41 32.08 28.48
C GLY A 17 -25.09 31.49 28.06
N GLY A 18 -24.91 30.18 28.20
CA GLY A 18 -23.81 29.42 27.58
C GLY A 18 -24.05 29.35 26.09
N SER A 19 -23.37 30.22 25.32
CA SER A 19 -23.17 30.00 23.90
C SER A 19 -22.37 28.73 23.73
N GLY A 20 -23.02 27.60 23.57
CA GLY A 20 -22.44 26.39 23.08
C GLY A 20 -21.96 26.62 21.65
N GLY A 21 -20.70 27.06 21.50
CA GLY A 21 -20.02 27.03 20.24
C GLY A 21 -19.87 25.56 19.86
N GLY A 22 -20.83 25.03 19.11
CA GLY A 22 -20.69 23.76 18.44
C GLY A 22 -19.60 23.93 17.41
N GLY A 23 -18.36 23.66 17.81
CA GLY A 23 -17.29 23.45 16.88
C GLY A 23 -17.69 22.30 15.98
N SER A 24 -18.09 22.61 14.76
CA SER A 24 -18.27 21.64 13.70
C SER A 24 -16.92 20.97 13.52
N GLU A 25 -16.71 19.83 14.17
CA GLU A 25 -15.56 18.99 13.89
C GLU A 25 -15.65 18.60 12.42
N THR A 26 -14.91 19.32 11.58
CA THR A 26 -14.78 19.02 10.16
C THR A 26 -14.04 17.70 10.07
N ARG A 27 -14.78 16.60 9.93
CA ARG A 27 -14.20 15.28 9.75
C ARG A 27 -13.30 15.32 8.52
N ALA A 28 -12.09 14.80 8.68
CA ALA A 28 -11.12 14.78 7.59
C ALA A 28 -11.61 13.89 6.44
N THR A 29 -11.52 14.41 5.23
CA THR A 29 -11.70 13.61 4.02
C THR A 29 -10.35 12.97 3.69
N GLY A 30 -10.34 11.68 3.38
CA GLY A 30 -9.08 10.99 3.11
C GLY A 30 -9.25 9.55 2.63
N VAL A 31 -8.14 8.86 2.56
CA VAL A 31 -8.07 7.44 2.21
C VAL A 31 -7.12 6.73 3.17
N ASN A 32 -7.49 5.52 3.55
CA ASN A 32 -6.61 4.56 4.23
C ASN A 32 -6.37 3.39 3.28
N LEU A 33 -5.11 3.17 2.93
CA LEU A 33 -4.65 2.13 2.00
C LEU A 33 -3.88 1.08 2.78
N SER A 34 -4.27 -0.19 2.65
CA SER A 34 -3.59 -1.28 3.33
C SER A 34 -3.44 -2.51 2.43
N GLY A 35 -2.36 -3.25 2.65
CA GLY A 35 -2.09 -4.43 1.84
C GLY A 35 -0.78 -5.13 2.17
N HIS A 36 -0.31 -5.92 1.21
CA HIS A 36 0.91 -6.70 1.31
C HIS A 36 1.86 -6.36 0.15
N GLY A 37 3.11 -6.07 0.51
CA GLY A 37 4.24 -5.95 -0.40
C GLY A 37 5.24 -7.08 -0.18
N TYR A 38 6.51 -6.73 -0.02
CA TYR A 38 7.56 -7.65 0.41
C TYR A 38 8.13 -7.18 1.75
N PRO A 39 8.75 -8.08 2.54
CA PRO A 39 9.35 -7.69 3.81
C PRO A 39 10.30 -6.50 3.66
N LEU A 40 10.07 -5.46 4.47
CA LEU A 40 10.87 -4.22 4.52
C LEU A 40 10.94 -3.43 3.21
N SER A 41 10.05 -3.70 2.25
CA SER A 41 10.00 -2.94 1.00
C SER A 41 9.50 -1.51 1.20
N LYS A 42 10.00 -0.60 0.38
CA LYS A 42 9.47 0.76 0.27
C LYS A 42 8.21 0.73 -0.59
N VAL A 43 7.08 1.18 -0.03
CA VAL A 43 5.80 1.27 -0.72
C VAL A 43 5.50 2.73 -1.02
N THR A 44 5.30 3.04 -2.29
CA THR A 44 5.01 4.38 -2.77
C THR A 44 3.58 4.45 -3.27
N ILE A 45 2.84 5.45 -2.79
CA ILE A 45 1.46 5.71 -3.15
C ILE A 45 1.39 6.99 -3.99
N LEU A 46 0.69 6.89 -5.11
CA LEU A 46 0.42 8.02 -6.01
C LEU A 46 -1.09 8.29 -6.07
N LYS A 47 -1.43 9.56 -6.25
CA LYS A 47 -2.76 10.06 -6.60
C LYS A 47 -2.64 10.90 -7.86
N ASP A 48 -3.37 10.52 -8.92
CA ASP A 48 -3.34 11.19 -10.22
C ASP A 48 -1.90 11.39 -10.76
N GLY A 49 -1.05 10.36 -10.58
CA GLY A 49 0.35 10.37 -11.03
C GLY A 49 1.33 11.10 -10.11
N GLN A 50 0.89 11.74 -9.04
CA GLN A 50 1.75 12.44 -8.07
C GLN A 50 1.93 11.59 -6.80
N ILE A 51 3.16 11.51 -6.31
CA ILE A 51 3.46 10.82 -5.04
C ILE A 51 2.85 11.62 -3.90
N ILE A 52 2.00 10.97 -3.11
CA ILE A 52 1.35 11.56 -1.94
C ILE A 52 1.82 10.96 -0.63
N ALA A 53 2.34 9.72 -0.66
CA ALA A 53 2.86 9.07 0.53
C ALA A 53 3.91 8.01 0.16
N VAL A 54 4.81 7.75 1.11
CA VAL A 54 5.77 6.66 1.06
C VAL A 54 5.82 6.03 2.45
N THR A 55 5.82 4.70 2.51
CA THR A 55 5.93 3.93 3.74
C THR A 55 6.87 2.75 3.55
N ILE A 56 7.23 2.08 4.64
CA ILE A 56 7.99 0.83 4.63
C ILE A 56 7.06 -0.27 5.11
N ALA A 57 6.95 -1.34 4.34
CA ALA A 57 6.23 -2.54 4.75
C ALA A 57 6.92 -3.18 5.96
N GLY A 58 6.14 -3.75 6.87
CA GLY A 58 6.67 -4.47 8.02
C GLY A 58 7.46 -5.74 7.64
N PRO A 59 8.10 -6.39 8.63
CA PRO A 59 8.75 -7.68 8.40
C PRO A 59 7.77 -8.78 7.93
N ASP A 60 6.48 -8.61 8.21
CA ASP A 60 5.38 -9.46 7.75
C ASP A 60 4.84 -9.04 6.37
N ALA A 61 5.56 -8.14 5.69
CA ALA A 61 5.22 -7.57 4.38
C ALA A 61 3.95 -6.70 4.35
N LYS A 62 3.32 -6.42 5.50
CA LYS A 62 2.13 -5.57 5.54
C LYS A 62 2.49 -4.10 5.51
N PHE A 63 1.66 -3.32 4.85
CA PHE A 63 1.71 -1.87 4.91
C PHE A 63 0.32 -1.28 5.15
N GLU A 64 0.31 -0.12 5.77
CA GLU A 64 -0.88 0.71 5.96
C GLU A 64 -0.46 2.18 5.88
N VAL A 65 -1.24 2.96 5.14
CA VAL A 65 -1.02 4.40 4.95
C VAL A 65 -2.35 5.13 4.98
N THR A 66 -2.47 6.10 5.86
CA THR A 66 -3.62 7.01 5.90
C THR A 66 -3.20 8.38 5.36
N GLN A 67 -3.90 8.86 4.36
CA GLN A 67 -3.74 10.20 3.79
C GLN A 67 -5.03 10.98 3.97
N THR A 68 -4.98 12.07 4.75
CA THR A 68 -6.10 12.98 5.01
C THR A 68 -5.86 14.35 4.38
N GLY A 69 -6.86 15.22 4.44
CA GLY A 69 -6.79 16.56 3.85
C GLY A 69 -6.99 16.56 2.34
N LEU A 70 -7.57 15.50 1.81
CA LEU A 70 -7.95 15.40 0.41
C LEU A 70 -9.33 16.04 0.20
N SER A 71 -9.61 16.55 -1.00
CA SER A 71 -10.93 16.99 -1.39
C SER A 71 -11.82 15.79 -1.77
N ALA A 72 -13.14 15.93 -1.66
CA ALA A 72 -14.06 14.95 -2.24
C ALA A 72 -13.95 14.95 -3.75
N GLY A 73 -14.09 13.78 -4.37
CA GLY A 73 -14.02 13.61 -5.81
C GLY A 73 -13.52 12.24 -6.23
N GLN A 74 -13.44 12.03 -7.53
CA GLN A 74 -12.90 10.81 -8.12
C GLN A 74 -11.42 11.00 -8.43
N TYR A 75 -10.60 10.04 -8.01
CA TYR A 75 -9.14 10.06 -8.17
C TYR A 75 -8.64 8.71 -8.67
N LEU A 76 -7.52 8.73 -9.36
CA LEU A 76 -6.79 7.53 -9.75
C LEU A 76 -5.63 7.33 -8.78
N PHE A 77 -5.75 6.31 -7.94
CA PHE A 77 -4.66 5.90 -7.06
C PHE A 77 -3.81 4.85 -7.73
N ALA A 78 -2.52 4.86 -7.41
CA ALA A 78 -1.59 3.85 -7.84
C ALA A 78 -0.60 3.53 -6.72
N VAL A 79 -0.16 2.27 -6.64
CA VAL A 79 0.77 1.79 -5.62
C VAL A 79 1.83 0.91 -6.27
N TYR A 80 3.08 1.08 -5.88
CA TYR A 80 4.16 0.16 -6.23
C TYR A 80 5.10 -0.05 -5.05
N GLY A 81 5.75 -1.22 -5.05
CA GLY A 81 6.81 -1.56 -4.12
C GLY A 81 8.19 -1.39 -4.74
N GLU A 82 9.18 -1.06 -3.93
CA GLU A 82 10.59 -1.03 -4.28
C GLU A 82 11.35 -1.90 -3.29
N ASP A 83 12.10 -2.86 -3.78
CA ASP A 83 12.88 -3.78 -2.94
C ASP A 83 14.21 -3.14 -2.47
N SER A 84 14.98 -3.89 -1.67
CA SER A 84 16.25 -3.42 -1.12
C SER A 84 17.33 -3.14 -2.17
N ALA A 85 17.19 -3.67 -3.39
CA ALA A 85 18.08 -3.41 -4.52
C ALA A 85 17.59 -2.25 -5.41
N GLY A 86 16.46 -1.59 -5.03
CA GLY A 86 15.87 -0.49 -5.78
C GLY A 86 15.04 -0.91 -7.00
N ARG A 87 14.74 -2.21 -7.14
CA ARG A 87 13.88 -2.70 -8.22
C ARG A 87 12.43 -2.44 -7.85
N ARG A 88 11.63 -2.01 -8.84
CA ARG A 88 10.23 -1.66 -8.63
C ARG A 88 9.31 -2.75 -9.17
N SER A 89 8.20 -2.94 -8.46
CA SER A 89 7.09 -3.74 -8.98
C SER A 89 6.39 -3.01 -10.13
N SER A 90 5.54 -3.73 -10.84
CA SER A 90 4.54 -3.10 -11.68
C SER A 90 3.62 -2.19 -10.85
N LEU A 91 3.11 -1.15 -11.50
CA LEU A 91 2.19 -0.19 -10.88
C LEU A 91 0.80 -0.80 -10.79
N PHE A 92 0.27 -0.91 -9.57
CA PHE A 92 -1.12 -1.31 -9.33
C PHE A 92 -2.00 -0.06 -9.25
N THR A 93 -2.93 0.10 -10.19
CA THR A 93 -3.73 1.32 -10.37
C THR A 93 -5.21 1.02 -10.22
N PHE A 94 -5.94 1.88 -9.48
CA PHE A 94 -7.36 1.72 -9.23
C PHE A 94 -8.06 3.08 -8.99
N PRO A 95 -9.33 3.25 -9.45
CA PRO A 95 -10.10 4.45 -9.19
C PRO A 95 -10.70 4.42 -7.77
N VAL A 96 -10.75 5.58 -7.09
CA VAL A 96 -11.38 5.77 -5.78
C VAL A 96 -12.22 7.04 -5.80
N TYR A 97 -13.44 6.96 -5.27
CA TYR A 97 -14.28 8.11 -5.00
C TYR A 97 -14.19 8.48 -3.51
N LEU A 98 -13.77 9.71 -3.22
CA LEU A 98 -13.69 10.24 -1.86
C LEU A 98 -14.90 11.09 -1.53
N THR A 99 -15.50 10.83 -0.36
CA THR A 99 -16.66 11.58 0.16
C THR A 99 -16.21 12.57 1.24
N THR A 100 -16.76 13.77 1.23
CA THR A 100 -16.47 14.81 2.23
C THR A 100 -16.66 14.29 3.66
N GLY A 101 -15.66 14.52 4.51
CA GLY A 101 -15.70 14.13 5.92
C GLY A 101 -15.60 12.63 6.17
N VAL A 102 -15.17 11.84 5.20
CA VAL A 102 -15.02 10.38 5.32
C VAL A 102 -13.60 9.96 4.94
N VAL A 103 -13.00 9.06 5.74
CA VAL A 103 -11.79 8.34 5.36
C VAL A 103 -12.24 7.03 4.71
N THR A 104 -11.99 6.92 3.40
CA THR A 104 -12.32 5.73 2.61
C THR A 104 -11.26 4.66 2.83
N ASN A 105 -11.67 3.45 3.27
CA ASN A 105 -10.74 2.34 3.50
C ASN A 105 -10.64 1.46 2.24
N ILE A 106 -9.43 1.26 1.75
CA ILE A 106 -9.08 0.40 0.62
C ILE A 106 -8.07 -0.63 1.14
N GLY A 107 -8.54 -1.85 1.35
CA GLY A 107 -7.71 -2.97 1.80
C GLY A 107 -7.48 -4.00 0.71
N GLY A 108 -6.62 -5.00 1.01
CA GLY A 108 -6.38 -6.12 0.10
C GLY A 108 -5.52 -5.76 -1.11
N ILE A 109 -4.69 -4.74 -1.02
CA ILE A 109 -3.73 -4.39 -2.07
C ILE A 109 -2.58 -5.40 -2.01
N PHE A 110 -2.33 -6.12 -3.11
CA PHE A 110 -1.20 -7.03 -3.25
C PHE A 110 -0.26 -6.48 -4.31
N LEU A 111 0.99 -6.21 -3.91
CA LEU A 111 2.01 -5.74 -4.84
C LEU A 111 2.59 -6.93 -5.61
N ALA A 112 2.71 -6.76 -6.92
CA ALA A 112 3.37 -7.75 -7.76
C ALA A 112 4.83 -7.91 -7.37
N PRO A 113 5.45 -9.10 -7.52
CA PRO A 113 6.88 -9.29 -7.29
C PRO A 113 7.73 -8.34 -8.13
N THR A 114 8.90 -7.95 -7.61
CA THR A 114 9.95 -7.36 -8.44
C THR A 114 10.60 -8.46 -9.27
N ILE A 115 11.13 -8.13 -10.43
CA ILE A 115 11.82 -9.06 -11.31
C ILE A 115 13.03 -8.37 -11.94
N ASP A 116 14.11 -9.14 -12.05
CA ASP A 116 15.33 -8.75 -12.75
C ASP A 116 16.03 -9.99 -13.31
N VAL A 117 17.00 -9.79 -14.19
CA VAL A 117 17.77 -10.84 -14.82
C VAL A 117 19.27 -10.52 -14.75
N ASP A 118 20.11 -11.53 -14.67
CA ASP A 118 21.58 -11.36 -14.62
C ASP A 118 22.17 -10.92 -15.97
N LYS A 119 21.47 -11.17 -17.08
CA LYS A 119 21.91 -10.86 -18.44
C LYS A 119 20.77 -10.31 -19.27
N ARG A 120 21.04 -9.33 -20.11
CA ARG A 120 20.06 -8.78 -21.07
C ARG A 120 20.03 -9.53 -22.39
N GLU A 121 21.11 -10.21 -22.71
CA GLU A 121 21.26 -11.01 -23.91
C GLU A 121 21.78 -12.39 -23.54
N VAL A 122 21.19 -13.43 -24.08
CA VAL A 122 21.57 -14.83 -23.85
C VAL A 122 21.69 -15.55 -25.16
N LYS A 123 22.61 -16.49 -25.24
CA LYS A 123 22.72 -17.44 -26.37
C LYS A 123 21.87 -18.65 -26.07
N TYR A 124 21.36 -19.28 -27.11
CA TYR A 124 20.66 -20.56 -26.98
C TYR A 124 21.57 -21.59 -26.28
N GLY A 125 21.06 -22.21 -25.22
CA GLY A 125 21.81 -23.12 -24.34
C GLY A 125 22.45 -22.45 -23.12
N ASP A 126 22.42 -21.13 -23.01
CA ASP A 126 22.84 -20.42 -21.79
C ASP A 126 21.78 -20.55 -20.68
N ASN A 127 22.25 -20.43 -19.44
CA ASN A 127 21.33 -20.23 -18.30
C ASN A 127 21.13 -18.73 -18.05
N LEU A 128 19.88 -18.34 -17.81
CA LEU A 128 19.47 -17.00 -17.41
C LEU A 128 18.99 -17.04 -15.97
N ALA A 129 19.64 -16.32 -15.07
CA ALA A 129 19.15 -16.16 -13.71
C ALA A 129 18.05 -15.10 -13.67
N ILE A 130 16.85 -15.49 -13.24
CA ILE A 130 15.69 -14.62 -13.01
C ILE A 130 15.48 -14.53 -11.51
N PHE A 131 15.48 -13.31 -10.96
CA PHE A 131 15.44 -13.10 -9.52
C PHE A 131 14.68 -11.83 -9.14
N GLY A 132 14.32 -11.74 -7.87
CA GLY A 132 13.61 -10.57 -7.35
C GLY A 132 13.13 -10.78 -5.93
N GLN A 133 12.16 -9.98 -5.53
CA GLN A 133 11.51 -10.07 -4.23
C GLN A 133 10.00 -10.16 -4.39
N ALA A 134 9.39 -11.04 -3.59
CA ALA A 134 7.97 -11.33 -3.54
C ALA A 134 7.50 -11.36 -2.07
N THR A 135 6.27 -11.74 -1.83
CA THR A 135 5.78 -12.07 -0.48
C THR A 135 6.64 -13.22 0.10
N ALA A 136 6.96 -13.12 1.40
CA ALA A 136 7.76 -14.13 2.10
C ALA A 136 7.13 -15.53 2.04
N SER A 137 7.95 -16.55 1.90
CA SER A 137 7.56 -17.97 1.92
C SER A 137 6.39 -18.31 0.97
N SER A 138 6.37 -17.67 -0.19
CA SER A 138 5.33 -17.84 -1.21
C SER A 138 5.86 -18.57 -2.45
N THR A 139 4.96 -18.97 -3.34
CA THR A 139 5.35 -19.51 -4.64
C THR A 139 5.23 -18.43 -5.70
N VAL A 140 6.34 -18.12 -6.35
CA VAL A 140 6.42 -17.21 -7.49
C VAL A 140 6.24 -18.01 -8.77
N THR A 141 5.31 -17.59 -9.61
CA THR A 141 5.15 -18.15 -10.96
C THR A 141 5.80 -17.20 -11.96
N ILE A 142 6.74 -17.70 -12.74
CA ILE A 142 7.46 -16.97 -13.78
C ILE A 142 6.88 -17.39 -15.11
N ALA A 143 6.47 -16.44 -15.94
CA ALA A 143 6.04 -16.67 -17.30
C ALA A 143 7.10 -16.12 -18.25
N VAL A 144 7.59 -16.95 -19.14
CA VAL A 144 8.49 -16.57 -20.24
C VAL A 144 7.70 -16.65 -21.53
N ASN A 145 7.49 -15.48 -22.15
CA ASN A 145 6.74 -15.37 -23.40
C ASN A 145 7.73 -15.48 -24.58
N SER A 146 7.61 -16.55 -25.35
CA SER A 146 8.25 -16.75 -26.63
C SER A 146 7.21 -17.24 -27.65
N ASN A 147 7.60 -17.92 -28.72
CA ASN A 147 6.65 -18.59 -29.63
C ASN A 147 5.77 -19.62 -28.91
N GLN A 148 6.26 -20.17 -27.78
CA GLN A 148 5.51 -20.99 -26.82
C GLN A 148 5.62 -20.34 -25.43
N GLU A 149 4.51 -20.28 -24.71
CA GLU A 149 4.53 -19.81 -23.32
C GLU A 149 5.15 -20.88 -22.41
N PHE A 150 6.14 -20.47 -21.62
CA PHE A 150 6.78 -21.31 -20.63
C PHE A 150 6.44 -20.79 -19.22
N PHE A 151 6.01 -21.68 -18.33
CA PHE A 151 5.73 -21.36 -16.95
C PHE A 151 6.63 -22.15 -16.00
N ALA A 152 7.28 -21.45 -15.09
CA ALA A 152 8.06 -22.03 -14.01
C ALA A 152 7.54 -21.56 -12.66
N LYS A 153 7.81 -22.35 -11.62
CA LYS A 153 7.51 -22.00 -10.23
C LYS A 153 8.77 -22.09 -9.40
N THR A 154 8.99 -21.08 -8.56
CA THR A 154 10.09 -21.05 -7.60
C THR A 154 9.59 -20.54 -6.26
N PRO A 155 10.05 -21.08 -5.12
CA PRO A 155 9.70 -20.56 -3.81
C PRO A 155 10.48 -19.27 -3.53
N SER A 156 9.87 -18.34 -2.79
CA SER A 156 10.57 -17.26 -2.12
C SER A 156 10.97 -17.69 -0.70
N ASP A 157 12.06 -17.15 -0.21
CA ASP A 157 12.52 -17.36 1.16
C ASP A 157 11.73 -16.52 2.20
N ARG A 158 12.19 -16.51 3.46
CA ARG A 158 11.57 -15.73 4.55
C ARG A 158 11.72 -14.22 4.35
N GLN A 159 12.68 -13.76 3.57
CA GLN A 159 12.90 -12.38 3.19
C GLN A 159 12.16 -12.02 1.90
N GLY A 160 11.45 -12.99 1.30
CA GLY A 160 10.75 -12.83 0.03
C GLY A 160 11.65 -12.93 -1.20
N LEU A 161 12.96 -13.21 -1.04
CA LEU A 161 13.87 -13.34 -2.18
C LEU A 161 13.61 -14.64 -2.94
N TYR A 162 13.60 -14.56 -4.26
CA TYR A 162 13.50 -15.71 -5.13
C TYR A 162 14.54 -15.67 -6.23
N LEU A 163 14.96 -16.87 -6.67
CA LEU A 163 15.88 -17.09 -7.78
C LEU A 163 15.39 -18.29 -8.59
N TYR A 164 15.39 -18.13 -9.90
CA TYR A 164 15.12 -19.20 -10.85
C TYR A 164 16.17 -19.17 -11.96
N ASN A 165 16.84 -20.29 -12.21
CA ASN A 165 17.77 -20.45 -13.33
C ASN A 165 17.00 -21.03 -14.52
N PHE A 166 16.75 -20.19 -15.52
CA PHE A 166 16.06 -20.55 -16.73
C PHE A 166 17.05 -21.08 -17.78
N ASP A 167 16.80 -22.29 -18.27
CA ASP A 167 17.53 -22.88 -19.37
C ASP A 167 16.94 -22.42 -20.70
N THR A 168 17.69 -21.68 -21.50
CA THR A 168 17.21 -21.13 -22.77
C THR A 168 17.02 -22.19 -23.87
N THR A 169 17.38 -23.45 -23.63
CA THR A 169 17.04 -24.56 -24.55
C THR A 169 15.55 -24.90 -24.53
N LEU A 170 14.82 -24.44 -23.49
CA LEU A 170 13.38 -24.68 -23.33
C LEU A 170 12.51 -23.75 -24.21
N VAL A 171 13.11 -22.77 -24.86
CA VAL A 171 12.43 -21.86 -25.78
C VAL A 171 13.04 -21.97 -27.18
N ASP A 172 12.19 -21.77 -28.18
CA ASP A 172 12.64 -21.86 -29.57
C ASP A 172 13.68 -20.77 -29.90
N ARG A 173 14.63 -21.11 -30.78
CA ARG A 173 15.52 -20.12 -31.38
C ARG A 173 14.70 -19.11 -32.15
N CYS A 174 14.83 -17.83 -31.80
CA CYS A 174 14.45 -16.76 -32.69
C CYS A 174 15.53 -16.66 -33.76
N ASP A 175 15.31 -17.25 -34.92
CA ASP A 175 16.13 -17.00 -36.11
C ASP A 175 15.76 -15.60 -36.63
N HIS A 176 16.64 -14.62 -36.41
CA HIS A 176 16.58 -13.27 -36.95
C HIS A 176 17.52 -13.17 -38.16
#